data_43ac7973ae6224d6ddd3ad0fef6c7239
#
_entry.id   43ac7973ae6224d6ddd3ad0fef6c7239
#
_cell.length_a   1.000
_cell.length_b   1.000
_cell.length_c   1.000
_cell.angle_alpha   90.00
_cell.angle_beta   90.00
_cell.angle_gamma   90.00
#
_symmetry.space_group_name_H-M   'P 1'
#
loop_
_entity.id
_entity.type
_entity.pdbx_description
1 polymer ?
#
loop_
_entity_poly.entity_id
_entity_poly.type
_entity_poly.pdbx_seq_one_letter_code
_entity_poly.pdbx_strand_id
1 'polypeptide(L)'
;MRSAAQNTRVQIVSFPTKYPSGGERQLIQILTNKEVPSGKLPAMLGIVMQNVGTAMAAYRAVRFGEALTWRITTLVGEALKVQRNIKTLLGTPVEHLLCELGFQASAASRLIMGGPMMGVALPDVKVPVIKTTACIIAPSHDEMPDQPDAQACIRCGLCAEACPVSLLPQQLYWYAKSEEYERLQNHNLFDCIECGACSYVCPSTIPLVQYYRAAKGNIRQQQQEKIRSDHARQRFESRQARI
;
A
#
# COMPACT_ATOMS: atom_id res chain seq x y z
N MET A 1 -14.28 23.38 3.13
CA MET A 1 -15.03 22.16 2.77
C MET A 1 -16.47 22.20 3.30
N ARG A 2 -16.73 22.40 4.59
CA ARG A 2 -18.13 22.42 5.13
C ARG A 2 -19.03 23.43 4.43
N SER A 3 -18.56 24.65 4.15
CA SER A 3 -19.32 25.66 3.40
C SER A 3 -19.62 25.25 1.94
N ALA A 4 -18.70 24.55 1.30
CA ALA A 4 -18.92 24.05 -0.08
C ALA A 4 -19.89 22.85 -0.15
N ALA A 5 -20.12 22.17 0.97
CA ALA A 5 -21.05 21.04 1.03
C ALA A 5 -22.47 21.46 1.46
N GLN A 6 -22.68 22.73 1.83
CA GLN A 6 -24.01 23.24 2.19
C GLN A 6 -24.96 23.07 1.00
N ASN A 7 -26.18 22.62 1.30
CA ASN A 7 -27.23 22.33 0.30
C ASN A 7 -26.90 21.21 -0.69
N THR A 8 -25.94 20.34 -0.39
CA THR A 8 -25.64 19.14 -1.17
C THR A 8 -25.95 17.87 -0.34
N ARG A 9 -25.95 16.70 -1.00
CA ARG A 9 -26.05 15.39 -0.31
C ARG A 9 -24.74 14.94 0.32
N VAL A 10 -23.68 15.76 0.27
CA VAL A 10 -22.35 15.41 0.75
C VAL A 10 -22.26 15.64 2.25
N GLN A 11 -21.91 14.59 2.98
CA GLN A 11 -21.60 14.67 4.40
C GLN A 11 -20.09 14.80 4.61
N ILE A 12 -19.68 15.75 5.45
CA ILE A 12 -18.27 15.93 5.83
C ILE A 12 -18.10 15.46 7.26
N VAL A 13 -17.37 14.35 7.41
CA VAL A 13 -17.04 13.76 8.70
C VAL A 13 -15.58 14.04 9.02
N SER A 14 -15.32 14.64 10.18
CA SER A 14 -13.97 14.76 10.75
C SER A 14 -13.73 13.67 11.77
N PHE A 15 -12.56 13.05 11.72
CA PHE A 15 -12.13 12.04 12.68
C PHE A 15 -10.67 12.28 13.08
N PRO A 16 -10.21 11.78 14.23
CA PRO A 16 -8.84 11.96 14.68
C PRO A 16 -7.82 11.39 13.69
N THR A 17 -6.72 12.14 13.48
CA THR A 17 -5.62 11.67 12.67
C THR A 17 -4.84 10.60 13.43
N LYS A 18 -5.02 9.33 13.04
CA LYS A 18 -4.30 8.19 13.58
C LYS A 18 -3.95 7.25 12.43
N TYR A 19 -2.67 6.94 12.29
CA TYR A 19 -2.24 5.96 11.27
C TYR A 19 -2.69 4.54 11.66
N PRO A 20 -3.25 3.73 10.74
CA PRO A 20 -3.56 3.95 9.33
C PRO A 20 -5.05 4.20 9.03
N SER A 21 -5.72 5.10 9.78
CA SER A 21 -7.18 5.38 9.63
C SER A 21 -7.61 5.74 8.20
N GLY A 22 -6.68 6.18 7.35
CA GLY A 22 -6.94 6.45 5.92
C GLY A 22 -7.01 5.20 5.03
N GLY A 23 -6.72 4.02 5.56
CA GLY A 23 -6.89 2.76 4.84
C GLY A 23 -8.36 2.50 4.51
N GLU A 24 -8.62 1.86 3.35
CA GLU A 24 -9.98 1.65 2.84
C GLU A 24 -10.90 0.97 3.87
N ARG A 25 -10.49 -0.19 4.39
CA ARG A 25 -11.29 -0.98 5.34
C ARG A 25 -11.47 -0.27 6.68
N GLN A 26 -10.40 0.36 7.19
CA GLN A 26 -10.41 1.11 8.45
C GLN A 26 -11.33 2.32 8.36
N LEU A 27 -11.28 3.06 7.25
CA LEU A 27 -12.14 4.22 7.07
C LEU A 27 -13.61 3.84 6.92
N ILE A 28 -13.92 2.75 6.22
CA ILE A 28 -15.28 2.20 6.14
C ILE A 28 -15.80 1.87 7.55
N GLN A 29 -15.02 1.18 8.35
CA GLN A 29 -15.40 0.84 9.73
C GLN A 29 -15.61 2.09 10.59
N ILE A 30 -14.71 3.08 10.51
CA ILE A 30 -14.83 4.34 11.27
C ILE A 30 -16.10 5.11 10.91
N LEU A 31 -16.43 5.16 9.61
CA LEU A 31 -17.56 5.98 9.13
C LEU A 31 -18.90 5.28 9.22
N THR A 32 -18.93 3.95 9.11
CA THR A 32 -20.19 3.19 8.98
C THR A 32 -20.41 2.18 10.09
N ASN A 33 -19.42 1.96 10.95
CA ASN A 33 -19.38 0.91 11.96
C ASN A 33 -19.60 -0.51 11.40
N LYS A 34 -19.25 -0.72 10.11
CA LYS A 34 -19.32 -2.01 9.43
C LYS A 34 -17.94 -2.48 9.03
N GLU A 35 -17.64 -3.73 9.30
CA GLU A 35 -16.42 -4.39 8.81
C GLU A 35 -16.62 -4.97 7.42
N VAL A 36 -15.63 -4.79 6.55
CA VAL A 36 -15.57 -5.49 5.26
C VAL A 36 -15.16 -6.93 5.54
N PRO A 37 -15.97 -7.94 5.19
CA PRO A 37 -15.65 -9.33 5.46
C PRO A 37 -14.30 -9.75 4.85
N SER A 38 -13.61 -10.70 5.51
CA SER A 38 -12.34 -11.23 5.03
C SER A 38 -12.46 -11.76 3.60
N GLY A 39 -11.49 -11.46 2.76
CA GLY A 39 -11.47 -11.85 1.35
C GLY A 39 -12.53 -11.20 0.45
N LYS A 40 -13.36 -10.28 0.98
CA LYS A 40 -14.41 -9.59 0.22
C LYS A 40 -14.04 -8.15 -0.09
N LEU A 41 -14.77 -7.56 -1.05
CA LEU A 41 -14.61 -6.16 -1.45
C LEU A 41 -15.64 -5.28 -0.73
N PRO A 42 -15.34 -3.98 -0.51
CA PRO A 42 -16.30 -3.00 0.04
C PRO A 42 -17.62 -2.92 -0.72
N ALA A 43 -17.62 -3.20 -2.01
CA ALA A 43 -18.82 -3.25 -2.84
C ALA A 43 -19.90 -4.23 -2.33
N MET A 44 -19.50 -5.28 -1.60
CA MET A 44 -20.44 -6.21 -0.94
C MET A 44 -21.30 -5.53 0.15
N LEU A 45 -20.80 -4.43 0.71
CA LEU A 45 -21.53 -3.58 1.65
C LEU A 45 -22.27 -2.42 0.95
N GLY A 46 -22.26 -2.38 -0.39
CA GLY A 46 -22.78 -1.27 -1.17
C GLY A 46 -21.93 0.02 -1.06
N ILE A 47 -20.65 -0.11 -0.71
CA ILE A 47 -19.74 1.00 -0.48
C ILE A 47 -18.64 1.01 -1.53
N VAL A 48 -18.35 2.19 -2.08
CA VAL A 48 -17.19 2.44 -2.93
C VAL A 48 -16.32 3.50 -2.26
N MET A 49 -15.06 3.20 -2.05
CA MET A 49 -14.09 4.14 -1.51
C MET A 49 -13.16 4.62 -2.61
N GLN A 50 -12.97 5.94 -2.68
CA GLN A 50 -12.12 6.56 -3.69
C GLN A 50 -11.23 7.64 -3.07
N ASN A 51 -9.98 7.70 -3.54
CA ASN A 51 -9.12 8.83 -3.27
C ASN A 51 -9.68 10.09 -3.94
N VAL A 52 -9.57 11.25 -3.29
CA VAL A 52 -10.09 12.53 -3.80
C VAL A 52 -9.56 12.86 -5.20
N GLY A 53 -8.29 12.57 -5.50
CA GLY A 53 -7.72 12.77 -6.83
C GLY A 53 -8.34 11.86 -7.89
N THR A 54 -8.70 10.63 -7.52
CA THR A 54 -9.41 9.70 -8.41
C THR A 54 -10.85 10.16 -8.65
N ALA A 55 -11.56 10.61 -7.60
CA ALA A 55 -12.91 11.14 -7.72
C ALA A 55 -12.95 12.38 -8.63
N MET A 56 -11.98 13.29 -8.49
CA MET A 56 -11.84 14.47 -9.37
C MET A 56 -11.55 14.05 -10.81
N ALA A 57 -10.66 13.10 -11.05
CA ALA A 57 -10.35 12.62 -12.39
C ALA A 57 -11.57 11.96 -13.05
N ALA A 58 -12.33 11.15 -12.30
CA ALA A 58 -13.58 10.57 -12.78
C ALA A 58 -14.61 11.64 -13.15
N TYR A 59 -14.78 12.66 -12.30
CA TYR A 59 -15.66 13.80 -12.61
C TYR A 59 -15.26 14.50 -13.92
N ARG A 60 -13.96 14.79 -14.10
CA ARG A 60 -13.46 15.45 -15.31
C ARG A 60 -13.64 14.58 -16.56
N ALA A 61 -13.41 13.28 -16.43
CA ALA A 61 -13.63 12.35 -17.54
C ALA A 61 -15.11 12.31 -17.97
N VAL A 62 -16.02 12.21 -17.01
CA VAL A 62 -17.47 12.13 -17.30
C VAL A 62 -18.03 13.46 -17.79
N ARG A 63 -17.61 14.58 -17.18
CA ARG A 63 -18.21 15.90 -17.47
C ARG A 63 -17.60 16.57 -18.70
N PHE A 64 -16.29 16.40 -18.93
CA PHE A 64 -15.53 17.12 -19.94
C PHE A 64 -14.84 16.22 -20.97
N GLY A 65 -14.93 14.88 -20.85
CA GLY A 65 -14.24 13.94 -21.74
C GLY A 65 -12.72 13.94 -21.56
N GLU A 66 -12.20 14.46 -20.42
CA GLU A 66 -10.76 14.54 -20.17
C GLU A 66 -10.18 13.21 -19.77
N ALA A 67 -9.17 12.73 -20.48
CA ALA A 67 -8.40 11.55 -20.09
C ALA A 67 -7.49 11.85 -18.90
N LEU A 68 -7.23 10.81 -18.06
CA LEU A 68 -6.28 10.92 -16.95
C LEU A 68 -4.83 10.87 -17.49
N THR A 69 -4.30 12.02 -17.83
CA THR A 69 -2.92 12.19 -18.35
C THR A 69 -1.96 12.83 -17.35
N TRP A 70 -2.46 13.31 -16.22
CA TRP A 70 -1.68 13.98 -15.20
C TRP A 70 -2.19 13.64 -13.80
N ARG A 71 -1.35 13.87 -12.82
CA ARG A 71 -1.65 13.66 -11.39
C ARG A 71 -1.03 14.76 -10.55
N ILE A 72 -1.61 15.04 -9.38
CA ILE A 72 -0.91 15.78 -8.32
C ILE A 72 -0.01 14.78 -7.58
N THR A 73 1.27 15.07 -7.58
CA THR A 73 2.28 14.30 -6.84
C THR A 73 2.93 15.21 -5.79
N THR A 74 2.97 14.75 -4.56
CA THR A 74 3.63 15.43 -3.44
C THR A 74 5.11 15.05 -3.43
N LEU A 75 6.00 16.03 -3.40
CA LEU A 75 7.45 15.81 -3.22
C LEU A 75 7.87 16.46 -1.91
N VAL A 76 8.41 15.64 -1.01
CA VAL A 76 8.81 16.02 0.35
C VAL A 76 10.10 15.32 0.76
N GLY A 77 10.74 15.83 1.82
CA GLY A 77 11.97 15.31 2.39
C GLY A 77 13.07 16.36 2.38
N GLU A 78 13.93 16.34 3.38
CA GLU A 78 14.97 17.37 3.58
C GLU A 78 16.08 17.33 2.52
N ALA A 79 16.20 16.24 1.76
CA ALA A 79 17.11 16.19 0.61
C ALA A 79 16.63 17.02 -0.59
N LEU A 80 15.44 17.66 -0.50
CA LEU A 80 14.91 18.59 -1.50
C LEU A 80 15.03 20.02 -1.00
N LYS A 81 15.51 20.94 -1.85
CA LYS A 81 15.52 22.38 -1.53
C LYS A 81 14.12 22.97 -1.42
N VAL A 82 13.18 22.45 -2.22
CA VAL A 82 11.78 22.90 -2.24
C VAL A 82 10.87 21.70 -2.13
N GLN A 83 9.97 21.75 -1.15
CA GLN A 83 8.95 20.71 -0.93
C GLN A 83 7.58 21.23 -1.35
N ARG A 84 6.85 20.54 -2.23
CA ARG A 84 5.52 20.97 -2.68
C ARG A 84 4.75 19.89 -3.43
N ASN A 85 3.48 20.21 -3.70
CA ASN A 85 2.64 19.45 -4.61
C ASN A 85 2.85 19.94 -6.06
N ILE A 86 3.06 19.02 -6.98
CA ILE A 86 3.27 19.33 -8.41
C ILE A 86 2.22 18.63 -9.24
N LYS A 87 1.70 19.34 -10.25
CA LYS A 87 0.91 18.73 -11.32
C LYS A 87 1.87 18.05 -12.31
N THR A 88 1.94 16.73 -12.26
CA THR A 88 2.90 15.93 -13.04
C THR A 88 2.18 15.14 -14.13
N LEU A 89 2.73 15.12 -15.32
CA LEU A 89 2.25 14.25 -16.40
C LEU A 89 2.61 12.79 -16.10
N LEU A 90 1.72 11.86 -16.46
CA LEU A 90 2.03 10.44 -16.39
C LEU A 90 3.14 10.11 -17.37
N GLY A 91 4.09 9.29 -16.94
CA GLY A 91 5.28 8.96 -17.73
C GLY A 91 6.49 9.86 -17.49
N THR A 92 6.33 10.99 -16.77
CA THR A 92 7.48 11.85 -16.40
C THR A 92 8.45 11.05 -15.52
N PRO A 93 9.75 10.99 -15.85
CA PRO A 93 10.75 10.37 -14.97
C PRO A 93 10.84 11.09 -13.62
N VAL A 94 11.00 10.34 -12.54
CA VAL A 94 11.17 10.91 -11.19
C VAL A 94 12.38 11.83 -11.14
N GLU A 95 13.45 11.48 -11.82
CA GLU A 95 14.68 12.30 -11.94
C GLU A 95 14.39 13.74 -12.36
N HIS A 96 13.50 13.95 -13.34
CA HIS A 96 13.13 15.29 -13.80
C HIS A 96 12.51 16.13 -12.68
N LEU A 97 11.59 15.54 -11.91
CA LEU A 97 10.94 16.20 -10.77
C LEU A 97 11.94 16.53 -9.65
N LEU A 98 12.85 15.61 -9.39
CA LEU A 98 13.91 15.79 -8.39
C LEU A 98 14.86 16.93 -8.78
N CYS A 99 15.27 17.00 -10.05
CA CYS A 99 16.13 18.07 -10.57
C CYS A 99 15.46 19.44 -10.42
N GLU A 100 14.19 19.57 -10.79
CA GLU A 100 13.44 20.82 -10.67
C GLU A 100 13.32 21.34 -9.22
N LEU A 101 13.30 20.43 -8.24
CA LEU A 101 13.16 20.78 -6.83
C LEU A 101 14.51 20.89 -6.10
N GLY A 102 15.62 20.80 -6.82
CA GLY A 102 16.96 20.95 -6.27
C GLY A 102 17.35 19.80 -5.35
N PHE A 103 17.09 18.56 -5.78
CA PHE A 103 17.47 17.35 -5.06
C PHE A 103 18.98 17.27 -4.83
N GLN A 104 19.34 16.92 -3.60
CA GLN A 104 20.71 16.74 -3.16
C GLN A 104 20.96 15.25 -2.89
N ALA A 105 21.52 14.55 -3.88
CA ALA A 105 21.74 13.12 -3.81
C ALA A 105 22.66 12.69 -2.64
N SER A 106 23.64 13.53 -2.28
CA SER A 106 24.55 13.27 -1.15
C SER A 106 23.89 13.40 0.22
N ALA A 107 22.78 14.12 0.32
CA ALA A 107 22.02 14.26 1.57
C ALA A 107 20.92 13.22 1.73
N ALA A 108 20.51 12.57 0.65
CA ALA A 108 19.42 11.61 0.67
C ALA A 108 19.86 10.24 1.16
N SER A 109 19.14 9.65 2.14
CA SER A 109 19.36 8.28 2.56
C SER A 109 18.83 7.29 1.54
N ARG A 110 17.64 7.56 0.98
CA ARG A 110 16.98 6.76 -0.05
C ARG A 110 15.87 7.57 -0.71
N LEU A 111 15.30 7.06 -1.79
CA LEU A 111 14.07 7.61 -2.40
C LEU A 111 12.93 6.64 -2.19
N ILE A 112 11.76 7.16 -1.81
CA ILE A 112 10.56 6.34 -1.54
C ILE A 112 9.42 6.85 -2.41
N MET A 113 8.81 5.94 -3.18
CA MET A 113 7.56 6.21 -3.88
C MET A 113 6.39 5.72 -3.05
N GLY A 114 5.53 6.64 -2.62
CA GLY A 114 4.39 6.37 -1.74
C GLY A 114 4.55 6.99 -0.37
N GLY A 115 3.82 6.46 0.63
CA GLY A 115 3.91 6.95 2.02
C GLY A 115 5.14 6.40 2.75
N PRO A 116 5.54 7.03 3.87
CA PRO A 116 6.75 6.67 4.61
C PRO A 116 6.73 5.24 5.17
N MET A 117 5.54 4.71 5.49
CA MET A 117 5.36 3.38 6.07
C MET A 117 5.06 2.29 5.04
N MET A 118 4.35 2.63 3.97
CA MET A 118 3.86 1.68 2.95
C MET A 118 4.55 1.82 1.60
N GLY A 119 5.31 2.88 1.41
CA GLY A 119 6.02 3.16 0.16
C GLY A 119 7.07 2.12 -0.19
N VAL A 120 7.54 2.19 -1.42
CA VAL A 120 8.57 1.31 -1.96
C VAL A 120 9.82 2.14 -2.23
N ALA A 121 10.97 1.67 -1.76
CA ALA A 121 12.25 2.28 -2.10
C ALA A 121 12.49 2.17 -3.61
N LEU A 122 12.84 3.28 -4.25
CA LEU A 122 13.13 3.32 -5.67
C LEU A 122 14.54 2.81 -5.93
N PRO A 123 14.72 1.81 -6.80
CA PRO A 123 16.04 1.33 -7.19
C PRO A 123 16.74 2.27 -8.17
N ASP A 124 15.96 3.07 -8.92
CA ASP A 124 16.45 4.01 -9.94
C ASP A 124 15.54 5.25 -9.98
N VAL A 125 16.13 6.38 -10.27
CA VAL A 125 15.43 7.68 -10.44
C VAL A 125 14.74 7.81 -11.81
N LYS A 126 15.06 6.95 -12.77
CA LYS A 126 14.47 6.94 -14.12
C LYS A 126 13.07 6.34 -14.18
N VAL A 127 12.59 5.77 -13.07
CA VAL A 127 11.21 5.24 -13.03
C VAL A 127 10.20 6.35 -13.34
N PRO A 128 9.17 6.05 -14.15
CA PRO A 128 8.17 7.04 -14.51
C PRO A 128 7.13 7.24 -13.42
N VAL A 129 6.56 8.44 -13.36
CA VAL A 129 5.35 8.71 -12.59
C VAL A 129 4.17 7.95 -13.22
N ILE A 130 3.46 7.18 -12.41
CA ILE A 130 2.30 6.40 -12.83
C ILE A 130 1.02 6.87 -12.10
N LYS A 131 -0.13 6.32 -12.45
CA LYS A 131 -1.44 6.70 -11.86
C LYS A 131 -1.48 6.62 -10.33
N THR A 132 -0.70 5.73 -9.73
CA THR A 132 -0.65 5.52 -8.28
C THR A 132 0.43 6.34 -7.57
N THR A 133 1.30 7.05 -8.29
CA THR A 133 2.38 7.87 -7.73
C THR A 133 1.79 9.14 -7.10
N ALA A 134 1.35 9.06 -5.86
CA ALA A 134 0.78 10.19 -5.13
C ALA A 134 1.82 11.00 -4.35
N CYS A 135 2.94 10.37 -3.99
CA CYS A 135 4.01 10.98 -3.19
C CYS A 135 5.36 10.39 -3.57
N ILE A 136 6.39 11.22 -3.53
CA ILE A 136 7.80 10.84 -3.59
C ILE A 136 8.47 11.50 -2.40
N ILE A 137 9.17 10.71 -1.59
CA ILE A 137 9.87 11.17 -0.39
C ILE A 137 11.37 11.01 -0.64
N ALA A 138 12.10 12.10 -0.43
CA ALA A 138 13.55 12.16 -0.48
C ALA A 138 14.08 12.57 0.91
N PRO A 139 14.06 11.64 1.90
CA PRO A 139 14.48 11.95 3.25
C PRO A 139 15.99 12.12 3.32
N SER A 140 16.44 12.97 4.23
CA SER A 140 17.86 13.06 4.62
C SER A 140 18.26 11.83 5.47
N HIS A 141 19.56 11.66 5.71
CA HIS A 141 20.05 10.63 6.64
C HIS A 141 19.56 10.87 8.07
N ASP A 142 19.30 12.13 8.46
CA ASP A 142 18.77 12.46 9.78
C ASP A 142 17.28 12.15 9.90
N GLU A 143 16.48 12.41 8.83
CA GLU A 143 15.05 12.05 8.81
C GLU A 143 14.83 10.54 8.75
N MET A 144 15.69 9.81 8.08
CA MET A 144 15.56 8.37 7.91
C MET A 144 16.95 7.70 7.99
N PRO A 145 17.48 7.52 9.20
CA PRO A 145 18.76 6.86 9.40
C PRO A 145 18.70 5.39 8.96
N ASP A 146 19.86 4.83 8.68
CA ASP A 146 19.97 3.41 8.40
C ASP A 146 19.55 2.61 9.62
N GLN A 147 18.68 1.62 9.40
CA GLN A 147 18.22 0.76 10.48
C GLN A 147 19.27 -0.32 10.79
N PRO A 148 19.47 -0.64 12.07
CA PRO A 148 20.33 -1.75 12.44
C PRO A 148 19.79 -3.07 11.90
N ASP A 149 20.68 -4.05 11.80
CA ASP A 149 20.31 -5.40 11.38
C ASP A 149 19.22 -6.00 12.27
N ALA A 150 18.34 -6.79 11.66
CA ALA A 150 17.26 -7.46 12.37
C ALA A 150 17.80 -8.43 13.42
N GLN A 151 17.36 -8.28 14.65
CA GLN A 151 17.70 -9.14 15.78
C GLN A 151 16.65 -10.22 16.02
N ALA A 152 16.97 -11.19 16.87
CA ALA A 152 16.02 -12.23 17.26
C ALA A 152 14.78 -11.64 17.94
N CYS A 153 13.60 -12.22 17.66
CA CYS A 153 12.35 -11.79 18.29
C CYS A 153 12.36 -12.04 19.79
N ILE A 154 12.18 -11.00 20.60
CA ILE A 154 12.12 -11.07 22.06
C ILE A 154 10.71 -11.34 22.61
N ARG A 155 9.72 -11.59 21.76
CA ARG A 155 8.32 -11.90 22.11
C ARG A 155 7.61 -10.85 22.96
N CYS A 156 7.91 -9.56 22.75
CA CYS A 156 7.36 -8.45 23.54
C CYS A 156 5.85 -8.17 23.29
N GLY A 157 5.26 -8.64 22.19
CA GLY A 157 3.83 -8.44 21.89
C GLY A 157 3.47 -7.10 21.21
N LEU A 158 4.33 -6.09 21.20
CA LEU A 158 4.04 -4.75 20.68
C LEU A 158 3.51 -4.75 19.25
N CYS A 159 3.97 -5.69 18.42
CA CYS A 159 3.49 -5.81 17.03
C CYS A 159 2.01 -6.22 16.94
N ALA A 160 1.49 -6.99 17.91
CA ALA A 160 0.08 -7.36 17.96
C ALA A 160 -0.78 -6.18 18.43
N GLU A 161 -0.31 -5.42 19.44
CA GLU A 161 -0.99 -4.22 19.93
C GLU A 161 -1.09 -3.13 18.85
N ALA A 162 -0.05 -2.98 18.03
CA ALA A 162 -0.01 -2.00 16.94
C ALA A 162 -0.82 -2.42 15.70
N CYS A 163 -1.31 -3.66 15.63
CA CYS A 163 -1.98 -4.16 14.43
C CYS A 163 -3.41 -3.62 14.31
N PRO A 164 -3.72 -2.79 13.28
CA PRO A 164 -5.04 -2.18 13.12
C PRO A 164 -6.15 -3.15 12.71
N VAL A 165 -5.80 -4.38 12.35
CA VAL A 165 -6.72 -5.46 11.95
C VAL A 165 -6.62 -6.66 12.89
N SER A 166 -6.09 -6.46 14.10
CA SER A 166 -6.04 -7.46 15.18
C SER A 166 -5.46 -8.82 14.78
N LEU A 167 -4.48 -8.82 13.88
CA LEU A 167 -3.72 -10.03 13.54
C LEU A 167 -2.65 -10.31 14.61
N LEU A 168 -2.03 -11.47 14.50
CA LEU A 168 -0.88 -11.88 15.31
C LEU A 168 0.42 -11.83 14.48
N PRO A 169 1.06 -10.65 14.33
CA PRO A 169 2.21 -10.49 13.46
C PRO A 169 3.38 -11.40 13.79
N GLN A 170 3.60 -11.69 15.08
CA GLN A 170 4.64 -12.61 15.52
C GLN A 170 4.42 -14.02 14.97
N GLN A 171 3.19 -14.54 15.03
CA GLN A 171 2.84 -15.86 14.51
C GLN A 171 3.01 -15.91 12.99
N LEU A 172 2.48 -14.89 12.31
CA LEU A 172 2.63 -14.76 10.86
C LEU A 172 4.09 -14.69 10.43
N TYR A 173 4.95 -14.03 11.20
CA TYR A 173 6.39 -14.00 10.94
C TYR A 173 7.03 -15.38 10.99
N TRP A 174 6.76 -16.16 12.04
CA TRP A 174 7.33 -17.48 12.17
C TRP A 174 6.86 -18.42 11.05
N TYR A 175 5.57 -18.43 10.74
CA TYR A 175 5.05 -19.24 9.63
C TYR A 175 5.55 -18.76 8.26
N ALA A 176 5.76 -17.47 8.06
CA ALA A 176 6.34 -16.96 6.83
C ALA A 176 7.82 -17.36 6.68
N LYS A 177 8.57 -17.34 7.79
CA LYS A 177 9.98 -17.76 7.82
C LYS A 177 10.17 -19.26 7.60
N SER A 178 9.23 -20.07 8.09
CA SER A 178 9.23 -21.55 7.88
C SER A 178 8.46 -21.99 6.63
N GLU A 179 7.95 -21.04 5.82
CA GLU A 179 7.20 -21.30 4.58
C GLU A 179 5.94 -22.17 4.77
N GLU A 180 5.34 -22.11 5.99
CA GLU A 180 4.12 -22.84 6.33
C GLU A 180 2.87 -22.11 5.79
N TYR A 181 2.69 -22.12 4.48
CA TYR A 181 1.67 -21.31 3.78
C TYR A 181 0.22 -21.65 4.15
N GLU A 182 -0.08 -22.88 4.48
CA GLU A 182 -1.42 -23.26 4.98
C GLU A 182 -1.73 -22.59 6.31
N ARG A 183 -0.77 -22.62 7.25
CA ARG A 183 -0.93 -21.94 8.54
C ARG A 183 -1.06 -20.43 8.39
N LEU A 184 -0.31 -19.83 7.48
CA LEU A 184 -0.46 -18.41 7.17
C LEU A 184 -1.86 -18.03 6.70
N GLN A 185 -2.48 -18.87 5.85
CA GLN A 185 -3.84 -18.66 5.39
C GLN A 185 -4.86 -18.84 6.52
N ASN A 186 -4.67 -19.85 7.37
CA ASN A 186 -5.53 -20.11 8.53
C ASN A 186 -5.43 -18.99 9.59
N HIS A 187 -4.29 -18.25 9.63
CA HIS A 187 -4.08 -17.07 10.47
C HIS A 187 -4.40 -15.75 9.74
N ASN A 188 -5.20 -15.80 8.70
CA ASN A 188 -5.73 -14.64 7.97
C ASN A 188 -4.64 -13.69 7.43
N LEU A 189 -3.52 -14.24 6.92
CA LEU A 189 -2.45 -13.42 6.34
C LEU A 189 -2.98 -12.41 5.30
N PHE A 190 -4.00 -12.77 4.51
CA PHE A 190 -4.55 -11.92 3.47
C PHE A 190 -5.36 -10.73 3.99
N ASP A 191 -5.75 -10.71 5.27
CA ASP A 191 -6.35 -9.54 5.90
C ASP A 191 -5.32 -8.48 6.32
N CYS A 192 -4.03 -8.84 6.34
CA CYS A 192 -2.95 -7.89 6.57
C CYS A 192 -2.94 -6.82 5.46
N ILE A 193 -3.12 -5.55 5.84
CA ILE A 193 -3.12 -4.39 4.94
C ILE A 193 -1.72 -3.84 4.64
N GLU A 194 -0.67 -4.51 5.15
CA GLU A 194 0.74 -4.15 4.92
C GLU A 194 1.10 -2.71 5.35
N CYS A 195 0.42 -2.21 6.37
CA CYS A 195 0.58 -0.83 6.85
C CYS A 195 1.94 -0.51 7.47
N GLY A 196 2.74 -1.51 7.84
CA GLY A 196 4.07 -1.31 8.43
C GLY A 196 4.07 -1.04 9.93
N ALA A 197 2.94 -0.81 10.59
CA ALA A 197 2.88 -0.46 12.01
C ALA A 197 3.59 -1.50 12.91
N CYS A 198 3.41 -2.78 12.63
CA CYS A 198 4.07 -3.86 13.39
C CYS A 198 5.59 -3.86 13.23
N SER A 199 6.12 -3.55 12.05
CA SER A 199 7.56 -3.42 11.82
C SER A 199 8.13 -2.18 12.51
N TYR A 200 7.37 -1.08 12.49
CA TYR A 200 7.78 0.19 13.09
C TYR A 200 7.98 0.10 14.60
N VAL A 201 7.07 -0.61 15.30
CA VAL A 201 7.15 -0.76 16.77
C VAL A 201 8.06 -1.90 17.21
N CYS A 202 8.67 -2.66 16.30
CA CYS A 202 9.48 -3.81 16.62
C CYS A 202 10.85 -3.41 17.19
N PRO A 203 11.16 -3.67 18.47
CA PRO A 203 12.44 -3.32 19.04
C PRO A 203 13.61 -4.16 18.46
N SER A 204 13.30 -5.31 17.87
CA SER A 204 14.27 -6.17 17.19
C SER A 204 14.42 -5.83 15.70
N THR A 205 13.88 -4.72 15.21
CA THR A 205 13.95 -4.23 13.82
C THR A 205 13.61 -5.26 12.75
N ILE A 206 12.75 -6.24 13.08
CA ILE A 206 12.35 -7.30 12.14
C ILE A 206 11.48 -6.71 11.02
N PRO A 207 11.83 -6.92 9.74
CA PRO A 207 11.04 -6.41 8.61
C PRO A 207 9.79 -7.28 8.35
N LEU A 208 8.89 -7.34 9.33
CA LEU A 208 7.72 -8.24 9.35
C LEU A 208 6.91 -8.19 8.06
N VAL A 209 6.63 -6.97 7.56
CA VAL A 209 5.81 -6.79 6.36
C VAL A 209 6.48 -7.36 5.11
N GLN A 210 7.80 -7.35 5.04
CA GLN A 210 8.51 -7.94 3.89
C GLN A 210 8.30 -9.46 3.83
N TYR A 211 8.34 -10.13 4.96
CA TYR A 211 8.00 -11.56 5.04
C TYR A 211 6.57 -11.84 4.59
N TYR A 212 5.61 -10.98 4.98
CA TYR A 212 4.21 -11.15 4.58
C TYR A 212 4.00 -10.91 3.08
N ARG A 213 4.65 -9.91 2.51
CA ARG A 213 4.62 -9.64 1.06
C ARG A 213 5.18 -10.83 0.27
N ALA A 214 6.33 -11.34 0.66
CA ALA A 214 6.93 -12.52 0.05
C ALA A 214 6.00 -13.74 0.14
N ALA A 215 5.51 -14.05 1.34
CA ALA A 215 4.60 -15.18 1.55
C ALA A 215 3.29 -15.06 0.74
N LYS A 216 2.67 -13.87 0.70
CA LYS A 216 1.49 -13.61 -0.15
C LYS A 216 1.79 -13.81 -1.63
N GLY A 217 2.97 -13.39 -2.08
CA GLY A 217 3.44 -13.59 -3.45
C GLY A 217 3.53 -15.07 -3.79
N ASN A 218 4.21 -15.84 -2.95
CA ASN A 218 4.40 -17.28 -3.14
C ASN A 218 3.07 -18.05 -3.12
N ILE A 219 2.18 -17.74 -2.17
CA ILE A 219 0.85 -18.37 -2.10
C ILE A 219 0.05 -18.10 -3.38
N ARG A 220 0.04 -16.85 -3.86
CA ARG A 220 -0.66 -16.50 -5.11
C ARG A 220 -0.08 -17.22 -6.31
N GLN A 221 1.23 -17.32 -6.39
CA GLN A 221 1.91 -18.05 -7.46
C GLN A 221 1.51 -19.53 -7.45
N GLN A 222 1.60 -20.20 -6.30
CA GLN A 222 1.19 -21.61 -6.15
C GLN A 222 -0.28 -21.82 -6.54
N GLN A 223 -1.17 -20.92 -6.14
CA GLN A 223 -2.58 -20.99 -6.52
C GLN A 223 -2.77 -20.87 -8.04
N GLN A 224 -2.04 -19.95 -8.69
CA GLN A 224 -2.10 -19.79 -10.14
C GLN A 224 -1.55 -21.00 -10.89
N GLU A 225 -0.45 -21.58 -10.42
CA GLU A 225 0.15 -22.79 -10.99
C GLU A 225 -0.82 -23.98 -10.87
N LYS A 226 -1.47 -24.14 -9.71
CA LYS A 226 -2.49 -25.17 -9.51
C LYS A 226 -3.66 -25.01 -10.49
N ILE A 227 -4.20 -23.80 -10.63
CA ILE A 227 -5.28 -23.50 -11.58
C ILE A 227 -4.86 -23.84 -13.01
N ARG A 228 -3.64 -23.46 -13.42
CA ARG A 228 -3.12 -23.78 -14.75
C ARG A 228 -2.99 -25.30 -14.99
N SER A 229 -2.48 -26.02 -13.99
CA SER A 229 -2.34 -27.47 -14.02
C SER A 229 -3.71 -28.16 -14.14
N ASP A 230 -4.68 -27.75 -13.31
CA ASP A 230 -6.04 -28.30 -13.34
C ASP A 230 -6.73 -28.06 -14.70
N HIS A 231 -6.58 -26.86 -15.27
CA HIS A 231 -7.08 -26.53 -16.61
C HIS A 231 -6.39 -27.39 -17.71
N ALA A 232 -5.09 -27.64 -17.58
CA ALA A 232 -4.36 -28.47 -18.54
C ALA A 232 -4.84 -29.93 -18.48
N ARG A 233 -5.04 -30.45 -17.25
CA ARG A 233 -5.58 -31.79 -17.01
C ARG A 233 -7.00 -31.93 -17.59
N GLN A 234 -7.90 -31.01 -17.30
CA GLN A 234 -9.26 -31.03 -17.83
C GLN A 234 -9.31 -31.00 -19.35
N ARG A 235 -8.44 -30.20 -20.01
CA ARG A 235 -8.35 -30.17 -21.47
C ARG A 235 -7.84 -31.49 -22.02
N PHE A 236 -6.88 -32.12 -21.37
CA PHE A 236 -6.36 -33.42 -21.78
C PHE A 236 -7.45 -34.51 -21.66
N GLU A 237 -8.11 -34.61 -20.50
CA GLU A 237 -9.22 -35.56 -20.26
C GLU A 237 -10.37 -35.36 -21.27
N SER A 238 -10.74 -34.11 -21.56
CA SER A 238 -11.78 -33.78 -22.54
C SER A 238 -11.40 -34.18 -23.97
N ARG A 239 -10.10 -34.14 -24.32
CA ARG A 239 -9.62 -34.63 -25.61
C ARG A 239 -9.70 -36.16 -25.70
N GLN A 240 -9.28 -36.86 -24.65
CA GLN A 240 -9.32 -38.31 -24.64
C GLN A 240 -10.79 -38.83 -24.69
N ALA A 241 -11.71 -38.16 -24.04
CA ALA A 241 -13.13 -38.55 -24.06
C ALA A 241 -13.83 -38.33 -25.41
N ARG A 242 -13.18 -37.63 -26.38
CA ARG A 242 -13.70 -37.39 -27.74
C ARG A 242 -13.16 -38.39 -28.79
N ILE A 243 -12.15 -39.17 -28.42
CA ILE A 243 -11.57 -40.25 -29.23
C ILE A 243 -12.26 -41.55 -28.90
#